data_35bbf6c6b9a6b48ee2d784b18bb4ac0b
#
_entry.id   35bbf6c6b9a6b48ee2d784b18bb4ac0b
#
_cell.length_a   1.000
_cell.length_b   1.000
_cell.length_c   1.000
_cell.angle_alpha   90.00
_cell.angle_beta   90.00
_cell.angle_gamma   90.00
#
_symmetry.space_group_name_H-M   'P 1'
#
loop_
_entity.id
_entity.type
_entity.pdbx_description
1 polymer ?
#
loop_
_entity_poly.entity_id
_entity_poly.type
_entity_poly.pdbx_seq_one_letter_code
_entity_poly.pdbx_strand_id
1 'polypeptide(L)'
;MQNNISRYSHSILITGANGFVGKPLCEELLRQGQVVRASMRLGRRDNVPVGNIETVSIDVLDGATDWTEALAGINVVVHLAARVHVVKDNSLDLLDELRKVNVEGAWNLALQAAEAGVRRFIFISSIKVNGEGTLPGRPYTAEDRPAPVDPYGISKFEAEDALLRLAYETGMEVVIIRPPLVYGPGVKANFHSMMHWLLKGIPLPLGAIHNKRSFVALDNLVDLIITCIDHPAAANQTFLAGDGEDMSTTELLLRLGKALDMPVKLVPVPIWMLRAGAALLGRQYMSQRLCNSLQVDISKTCELLGWHPPVSVDDALKKTAADFLQR
;
A
#
# COMPACT_ATOMS: atom_id res chain seq x y z
N MET A 1 -32.84 9.05 -3.79
CA MET A 1 -32.35 10.19 -4.60
C MET A 1 -30.95 9.81 -5.06
N GLN A 2 -30.81 9.42 -6.34
CA GLN A 2 -29.52 9.10 -6.93
C GLN A 2 -28.73 10.40 -7.08
N ASN A 3 -27.66 10.55 -6.30
CA ASN A 3 -26.72 11.62 -6.50
C ASN A 3 -26.02 11.39 -7.84
N ASN A 4 -26.45 12.11 -8.85
CA ASN A 4 -25.73 12.31 -10.10
C ASN A 4 -24.49 13.17 -9.77
N ILE A 5 -23.44 12.59 -9.24
CA ILE A 5 -22.10 13.20 -9.24
C ILE A 5 -21.72 13.22 -10.71
N SER A 6 -21.70 14.39 -11.31
CA SER A 6 -21.13 14.65 -12.63
C SER A 6 -19.70 14.11 -12.63
N ARG A 7 -19.49 12.94 -13.24
CA ARG A 7 -18.17 12.33 -13.37
C ARG A 7 -17.40 13.16 -14.40
N TYR A 8 -16.66 14.15 -13.93
CA TYR A 8 -15.64 14.79 -14.76
C TYR A 8 -14.64 13.70 -15.18
N SER A 9 -14.37 13.62 -16.48
CA SER A 9 -13.28 12.77 -16.97
C SER A 9 -11.98 13.45 -16.58
N HIS A 10 -11.25 12.85 -15.64
CA HIS A 10 -9.93 13.31 -15.25
C HIS A 10 -8.85 12.65 -16.10
N SER A 11 -7.81 13.42 -16.41
CA SER A 11 -6.55 12.87 -16.93
C SER A 11 -5.64 12.58 -15.74
N ILE A 12 -5.37 11.31 -15.50
CA ILE A 12 -4.68 10.82 -14.30
C ILE A 12 -3.35 10.18 -14.68
N LEU A 13 -2.26 10.70 -14.15
CA LEU A 13 -0.94 10.06 -14.22
C LEU A 13 -0.78 9.07 -13.07
N ILE A 14 -0.47 7.83 -13.38
CA ILE A 14 -0.18 6.79 -12.38
C ILE A 14 1.27 6.36 -12.51
N THR A 15 2.09 6.57 -11.48
CA THR A 15 3.45 6.01 -11.43
C THR A 15 3.43 4.64 -10.78
N GLY A 16 4.30 3.74 -11.23
CA GLY A 16 4.27 2.36 -10.76
C GLY A 16 3.05 1.57 -11.25
N ALA A 17 2.51 1.95 -12.40
CA ALA A 17 1.28 1.41 -13.00
C ALA A 17 1.32 -0.10 -13.25
N ASN A 18 2.49 -0.71 -13.46
CA ASN A 18 2.67 -2.16 -13.60
C ASN A 18 2.91 -2.88 -12.27
N GLY A 19 2.81 -2.16 -11.15
CA GLY A 19 2.97 -2.71 -9.80
C GLY A 19 1.72 -3.44 -9.29
N PHE A 20 1.83 -3.97 -8.06
CA PHE A 20 0.78 -4.73 -7.40
C PHE A 20 -0.51 -3.92 -7.20
N VAL A 21 -0.41 -2.65 -6.82
CA VAL A 21 -1.56 -1.74 -6.67
C VAL A 21 -1.84 -1.00 -7.97
N GLY A 22 -0.80 -0.63 -8.72
CA GLY A 22 -0.93 0.22 -9.90
C GLY A 22 -1.73 -0.42 -11.04
N LYS A 23 -1.49 -1.69 -11.32
CA LYS A 23 -2.19 -2.40 -12.39
C LYS A 23 -3.71 -2.44 -12.17
N PRO A 24 -4.24 -2.95 -11.03
CA PRO A 24 -5.69 -2.95 -10.80
C PRO A 24 -6.29 -1.55 -10.67
N LEU A 25 -5.53 -0.56 -10.19
CA LEU A 25 -5.98 0.83 -10.18
C LEU A 25 -6.17 1.37 -11.61
N CYS A 26 -5.22 1.13 -12.51
CA CYS A 26 -5.35 1.52 -13.92
C CYS A 26 -6.58 0.86 -14.56
N GLU A 27 -6.75 -0.44 -14.38
CA GLU A 27 -7.86 -1.21 -14.95
C GLU A 27 -9.22 -0.70 -14.45
N GLU A 28 -9.33 -0.41 -13.16
CA GLU A 28 -10.57 0.11 -12.57
C GLU A 28 -10.90 1.53 -13.05
N LEU A 29 -9.91 2.42 -13.12
CA LEU A 29 -10.09 3.79 -13.63
C LEU A 29 -10.52 3.80 -15.10
N LEU A 30 -9.90 2.95 -15.94
CA LEU A 30 -10.33 2.78 -17.34
C LEU A 30 -11.75 2.26 -17.44
N ARG A 31 -12.15 1.30 -16.59
CA ARG A 31 -13.52 0.78 -16.53
C ARG A 31 -14.53 1.88 -16.15
N GLN A 32 -14.10 2.86 -15.35
CA GLN A 32 -14.89 4.02 -14.98
C GLN A 32 -14.89 5.15 -16.04
N GLY A 33 -14.20 4.95 -17.19
CA GLY A 33 -14.11 5.93 -18.26
C GLY A 33 -13.16 7.09 -18.02
N GLN A 34 -12.21 6.94 -17.08
CA GLN A 34 -11.17 7.95 -16.84
C GLN A 34 -10.06 7.83 -17.90
N VAL A 35 -9.41 8.96 -18.17
CA VAL A 35 -8.21 8.99 -19.04
C VAL A 35 -6.99 8.71 -18.17
N VAL A 36 -6.30 7.61 -18.45
CA VAL A 36 -5.16 7.16 -17.64
C VAL A 36 -3.88 7.19 -18.45
N ARG A 37 -2.87 7.86 -17.92
CA ARG A 37 -1.49 7.81 -18.39
C ARG A 37 -0.66 7.02 -17.38
N ALA A 38 -0.02 5.93 -17.82
CA ALA A 38 0.77 5.04 -16.98
C ALA A 38 2.26 5.31 -17.14
N SER A 39 2.91 5.69 -16.05
CA SER A 39 4.36 5.75 -16.01
C SER A 39 4.94 4.39 -15.61
N MET A 40 5.83 3.87 -16.42
CA MET A 40 6.47 2.57 -16.23
C MET A 40 7.98 2.68 -16.41
N ARG A 41 8.73 1.82 -15.69
CA ARG A 41 10.18 1.76 -15.85
C ARG A 41 10.57 1.18 -17.22
N LEU A 42 11.52 1.81 -17.88
CA LEU A 42 12.07 1.34 -19.14
C LEU A 42 12.53 -0.14 -19.04
N GLY A 43 12.21 -0.94 -20.05
CA GLY A 43 12.58 -2.37 -20.08
C GLY A 43 11.68 -3.32 -19.29
N ARG A 44 10.73 -2.84 -18.50
CA ARG A 44 9.71 -3.68 -17.83
C ARG A 44 8.36 -3.55 -18.52
N ARG A 45 8.22 -4.18 -19.68
CA ARG A 45 6.93 -4.27 -20.38
C ARG A 45 6.02 -5.40 -19.87
N ASP A 46 6.51 -6.17 -18.90
CA ASP A 46 5.71 -7.20 -18.24
C ASP A 46 4.64 -6.55 -17.35
N ASN A 47 3.41 -7.05 -17.41
CA ASN A 47 2.25 -6.56 -16.66
C ASN A 47 1.76 -5.14 -17.02
N VAL A 48 1.81 -4.75 -18.29
CA VAL A 48 1.10 -3.55 -18.73
C VAL A 48 -0.40 -3.71 -18.42
N PRO A 49 -1.06 -2.70 -17.85
CA PRO A 49 -2.52 -2.76 -17.65
C PRO A 49 -3.24 -2.99 -18.98
N VAL A 50 -4.30 -3.78 -18.96
CA VAL A 50 -5.09 -4.10 -20.16
C VAL A 50 -6.03 -2.92 -20.45
N GLY A 51 -6.02 -2.43 -21.70
CA GLY A 51 -6.92 -1.36 -22.16
C GLY A 51 -6.20 -0.31 -23.01
N ASN A 52 -6.95 0.71 -23.42
CA ASN A 52 -6.39 1.85 -24.16
C ASN A 52 -5.75 2.83 -23.15
N ILE A 53 -4.51 2.57 -22.78
CA ILE A 53 -3.76 3.35 -21.81
C ILE A 53 -2.55 4.01 -22.50
N GLU A 54 -2.40 5.30 -22.30
CA GLU A 54 -1.19 5.99 -22.71
C GLU A 54 -0.03 5.62 -21.77
N THR A 55 1.10 5.23 -22.33
CA THR A 55 2.26 4.80 -21.53
C THR A 55 3.44 5.73 -21.74
N VAL A 56 4.03 6.18 -20.64
CA VAL A 56 5.29 6.95 -20.63
C VAL A 56 6.36 6.11 -19.95
N SER A 57 7.49 5.95 -20.64
CA SER A 57 8.63 5.21 -20.11
C SER A 57 9.55 6.15 -19.34
N ILE A 58 9.79 5.83 -18.07
CA ILE A 58 10.73 6.54 -17.21
C ILE A 58 11.91 5.62 -16.93
N ASP A 59 13.11 6.09 -17.19
CA ASP A 59 14.32 5.29 -17.01
C ASP A 59 14.66 5.16 -15.52
N VAL A 60 14.84 6.27 -14.86
CA VAL A 60 15.19 6.35 -13.43
C VAL A 60 14.15 7.22 -12.74
N LEU A 61 13.78 6.85 -11.52
CA LEU A 61 12.95 7.68 -10.65
C LEU A 61 13.87 8.30 -9.59
N ASP A 62 14.22 9.56 -9.77
CA ASP A 62 15.10 10.33 -8.89
C ASP A 62 14.82 11.83 -8.99
N GLY A 63 15.66 12.64 -8.35
CA GLY A 63 15.55 14.11 -8.35
C GLY A 63 15.83 14.79 -9.69
N ALA A 64 16.33 14.08 -10.72
CA ALA A 64 16.68 14.63 -12.03
C ALA A 64 15.73 14.16 -13.16
N THR A 65 14.74 13.33 -12.84
CA THR A 65 13.78 12.81 -13.83
C THR A 65 12.96 13.94 -14.45
N ASP A 66 12.91 14.01 -15.77
CA ASP A 66 12.04 14.94 -16.51
C ASP A 66 10.64 14.32 -16.67
N TRP A 67 9.63 15.01 -16.14
CA TRP A 67 8.23 14.62 -16.16
C TRP A 67 7.37 15.45 -17.12
N THR A 68 7.96 16.38 -17.86
CA THR A 68 7.25 17.35 -18.71
C THR A 68 6.26 16.68 -19.65
N GLU A 69 6.69 15.66 -20.40
CA GLU A 69 5.82 14.93 -21.32
C GLU A 69 4.75 14.13 -20.57
N ALA A 70 5.12 13.50 -19.46
CA ALA A 70 4.22 12.69 -18.65
C ALA A 70 3.12 13.52 -17.97
N LEU A 71 3.38 14.79 -17.67
CA LEU A 71 2.46 15.68 -16.96
C LEU A 71 1.59 16.55 -17.90
N ALA A 72 1.87 16.56 -19.20
CA ALA A 72 1.11 17.39 -20.15
C ALA A 72 -0.40 17.04 -20.11
N GLY A 73 -1.23 18.01 -19.70
CA GLY A 73 -2.69 17.87 -19.62
C GLY A 73 -3.19 16.97 -18.46
N ILE A 74 -2.36 16.65 -17.47
CA ILE A 74 -2.73 15.86 -16.30
C ILE A 74 -3.42 16.75 -15.23
N ASN A 75 -4.51 16.25 -14.68
CA ASN A 75 -5.23 16.90 -13.58
C ASN A 75 -4.87 16.31 -12.19
N VAL A 76 -4.60 15.00 -12.14
CA VAL A 76 -4.32 14.28 -10.90
C VAL A 76 -3.13 13.35 -11.09
N VAL A 77 -2.24 13.32 -10.13
CA VAL A 77 -1.15 12.33 -10.05
C VAL A 77 -1.41 11.35 -8.93
N VAL A 78 -1.31 10.04 -9.21
CA VAL A 78 -1.28 8.99 -8.19
C VAL A 78 0.10 8.36 -8.17
N HIS A 79 0.86 8.66 -7.13
CA HIS A 79 2.24 8.20 -6.99
C HIS A 79 2.34 6.91 -6.18
N LEU A 80 2.44 5.78 -6.89
CA LEU A 80 2.58 4.43 -6.32
C LEU A 80 4.03 3.90 -6.41
N ALA A 81 4.84 4.51 -7.27
CA ALA A 81 6.21 4.05 -7.47
C ALA A 81 7.02 4.28 -6.18
N ALA A 82 7.66 3.23 -5.71
CA ALA A 82 8.57 3.28 -4.58
C ALA A 82 9.60 2.16 -4.66
N ARG A 83 10.75 2.37 -4.03
CA ARG A 83 11.73 1.33 -3.75
C ARG A 83 11.45 0.78 -2.35
N VAL A 84 11.17 -0.52 -2.24
CA VAL A 84 10.78 -1.17 -0.98
C VAL A 84 11.90 -2.05 -0.43
N HIS A 85 12.60 -2.77 -1.32
CA HIS A 85 13.65 -3.71 -0.96
C HIS A 85 14.95 -3.35 -1.68
N VAL A 86 16.02 -3.24 -0.91
CA VAL A 86 17.39 -3.26 -1.41
C VAL A 86 18.02 -4.56 -0.91
N VAL A 87 18.38 -5.42 -1.86
CA VAL A 87 19.12 -6.64 -1.57
C VAL A 87 20.58 -6.23 -1.40
N LYS A 88 21.05 -6.29 -0.17
CA LYS A 88 22.44 -6.15 0.30
C LYS A 88 22.89 -4.79 0.83
N ASP A 89 23.58 -4.93 1.95
CA ASP A 89 24.65 -4.18 2.60
C ASP A 89 24.30 -2.86 3.29
N ASN A 90 24.95 -2.67 4.43
CA ASN A 90 25.09 -1.52 5.32
C ASN A 90 23.90 -0.55 5.41
N SER A 91 23.34 -0.41 6.59
CA SER A 91 22.12 0.36 6.85
C SER A 91 22.13 1.83 6.40
N LEU A 92 23.30 2.45 6.27
CA LEU A 92 23.43 3.84 5.81
C LEU A 92 23.26 3.94 4.30
N ASP A 93 23.94 3.09 3.52
CA ASP A 93 23.82 3.06 2.07
C ASP A 93 22.38 2.74 1.63
N LEU A 94 21.68 1.92 2.43
CA LEU A 94 20.29 1.56 2.19
C LEU A 94 19.35 2.76 2.31
N LEU A 95 19.50 3.59 3.34
CA LEU A 95 18.63 4.76 3.52
C LEU A 95 18.85 5.78 2.40
N ASP A 96 20.09 6.05 2.01
CA ASP A 96 20.38 6.99 0.93
C ASP A 96 19.86 6.53 -0.43
N GLU A 97 19.95 5.23 -0.72
CA GLU A 97 19.34 4.64 -1.91
C GLU A 97 17.80 4.72 -1.90
N LEU A 98 17.18 4.62 -0.73
CA LEU A 98 15.73 4.81 -0.59
C LEU A 98 15.35 6.29 -0.74
N ARG A 99 16.14 7.21 -0.20
CA ARG A 99 15.92 8.65 -0.32
C ARG A 99 15.94 9.13 -1.76
N LYS A 100 16.90 8.68 -2.57
CA LYS A 100 16.96 9.03 -4.01
C LYS A 100 15.65 8.77 -4.74
N VAL A 101 15.04 7.60 -4.49
CA VAL A 101 13.81 7.21 -5.18
C VAL A 101 12.56 7.72 -4.47
N ASN A 102 12.47 7.48 -3.15
CA ASN A 102 11.23 7.69 -2.42
C ASN A 102 11.03 9.15 -1.98
N VAL A 103 12.12 9.89 -1.78
CA VAL A 103 12.08 11.31 -1.35
C VAL A 103 12.33 12.22 -2.53
N GLU A 104 13.55 12.17 -3.08
CA GLU A 104 13.96 13.09 -4.16
C GLU A 104 13.12 12.88 -5.42
N GLY A 105 12.89 11.61 -5.81
CA GLY A 105 12.05 11.28 -6.96
C GLY A 105 10.58 11.67 -6.78
N ALA A 106 10.01 11.48 -5.58
CA ALA A 106 8.64 11.89 -5.29
C ALA A 106 8.49 13.41 -5.25
N TRP A 107 9.44 14.10 -4.61
CA TRP A 107 9.46 15.56 -4.54
C TRP A 107 9.62 16.20 -5.92
N ASN A 108 10.55 15.72 -6.73
CA ASN A 108 10.78 16.21 -8.09
C ASN A 108 9.53 16.04 -8.98
N LEU A 109 8.87 14.88 -8.92
CA LEU A 109 7.60 14.68 -9.63
C LEU A 109 6.52 15.67 -9.14
N ALA A 110 6.40 15.85 -7.83
CA ALA A 110 5.38 16.72 -7.27
C ALA A 110 5.64 18.21 -7.59
N LEU A 111 6.90 18.63 -7.60
CA LEU A 111 7.28 20.01 -8.00
C LEU A 111 6.89 20.26 -9.45
N GLN A 112 7.30 19.39 -10.38
CA GLN A 112 6.93 19.52 -11.79
C GLN A 112 5.42 19.38 -12.02
N ALA A 113 4.72 18.57 -11.20
CA ALA A 113 3.26 18.47 -11.24
C ALA A 113 2.60 19.81 -10.85
N ALA A 114 3.07 20.46 -9.79
CA ALA A 114 2.57 21.76 -9.38
C ALA A 114 2.83 22.84 -10.47
N GLU A 115 4.02 22.85 -11.07
CA GLU A 115 4.38 23.75 -12.18
C GLU A 115 3.51 23.51 -13.43
N ALA A 116 3.16 22.25 -13.71
CA ALA A 116 2.27 21.86 -14.81
C ALA A 116 0.78 22.14 -14.53
N GLY A 117 0.42 22.64 -13.34
CA GLY A 117 -0.96 22.94 -12.96
C GLY A 117 -1.80 21.73 -12.54
N VAL A 118 -1.16 20.63 -12.12
CA VAL A 118 -1.86 19.49 -11.53
C VAL A 118 -2.61 19.94 -10.28
N ARG A 119 -3.89 19.63 -10.21
CA ARG A 119 -4.75 20.00 -9.07
C ARG A 119 -4.43 19.20 -7.81
N ARG A 120 -4.23 17.88 -7.95
CA ARG A 120 -4.10 16.96 -6.81
C ARG A 120 -3.02 15.93 -7.01
N PHE A 121 -2.22 15.73 -5.96
CA PHE A 121 -1.18 14.72 -5.88
C PHE A 121 -1.51 13.73 -4.77
N ILE A 122 -1.76 12.46 -5.12
CA ILE A 122 -2.06 11.38 -4.17
C ILE A 122 -0.80 10.54 -3.98
N PHE A 123 -0.29 10.54 -2.76
CA PHE A 123 0.93 9.80 -2.39
C PHE A 123 0.59 8.54 -1.60
N ILE A 124 0.99 7.38 -2.12
CA ILE A 124 0.85 6.13 -1.37
C ILE A 124 2.08 5.94 -0.49
N SER A 125 1.87 6.18 0.79
CA SER A 125 2.84 6.05 1.86
C SER A 125 2.81 4.64 2.48
N SER A 126 2.97 4.52 3.78
CA SER A 126 2.93 3.27 4.53
C SER A 126 2.61 3.52 5.99
N ILE A 127 1.93 2.58 6.65
CA ILE A 127 1.74 2.59 8.11
C ILE A 127 3.08 2.57 8.89
N LYS A 128 4.18 2.19 8.24
CA LYS A 128 5.52 2.22 8.84
C LYS A 128 5.99 3.63 9.21
N VAL A 129 5.35 4.66 8.69
CA VAL A 129 5.55 6.05 9.13
C VAL A 129 5.07 6.23 10.57
N ASN A 130 3.98 5.59 10.97
CA ASN A 130 3.48 5.61 12.35
C ASN A 130 4.35 4.76 13.29
N GLY A 131 4.90 3.62 12.81
CA GLY A 131 5.77 2.73 13.58
C GLY A 131 5.65 1.26 13.18
N GLU A 132 6.26 0.38 13.97
CA GLU A 132 6.38 -1.06 13.68
C GLU A 132 5.36 -1.93 14.43
N GLY A 133 4.60 -1.38 15.36
CA GLY A 133 3.63 -2.14 16.15
C GLY A 133 2.85 -1.28 17.12
N THR A 134 1.70 -1.78 17.53
CA THR A 134 0.77 -1.12 18.44
C THR A 134 0.65 -1.86 19.77
N LEU A 135 0.30 -1.13 20.82
CA LEU A 135 -0.11 -1.71 22.09
C LEU A 135 -1.58 -2.17 21.98
N PRO A 136 -2.00 -3.18 22.76
CA PRO A 136 -3.39 -3.61 22.80
C PRO A 136 -4.35 -2.45 23.11
N GLY A 137 -5.39 -2.29 22.28
CA GLY A 137 -6.40 -1.24 22.43
C GLY A 137 -5.93 0.18 22.08
N ARG A 138 -4.77 0.34 21.47
CA ARG A 138 -4.23 1.62 20.97
C ARG A 138 -3.84 1.50 19.50
N PRO A 139 -4.80 1.46 18.59
CA PRO A 139 -4.52 1.49 17.16
C PRO A 139 -3.85 2.81 16.77
N TYR A 140 -3.05 2.80 15.71
CA TYR A 140 -2.56 4.03 15.11
C TYR A 140 -3.70 4.83 14.50
N THR A 141 -3.63 6.15 14.68
CA THR A 141 -4.49 7.14 14.01
C THR A 141 -3.69 7.92 12.95
N ALA A 142 -4.39 8.64 12.09
CA ALA A 142 -3.74 9.50 11.09
C ALA A 142 -3.05 10.72 11.72
N GLU A 143 -3.49 11.12 12.92
CA GLU A 143 -3.00 12.26 13.70
C GLU A 143 -1.81 11.91 14.60
N ASP A 144 -1.52 10.62 14.76
CA ASP A 144 -0.39 10.21 15.58
C ASP A 144 0.92 10.76 15.01
N ARG A 145 1.77 11.24 15.92
CA ARG A 145 3.09 11.71 15.56
C ARG A 145 3.89 10.58 14.88
N PRO A 146 4.44 10.82 13.68
CA PRO A 146 5.28 9.85 13.00
C PRO A 146 6.44 9.36 13.87
N ALA A 147 6.66 8.05 13.89
CA ALA A 147 7.74 7.39 14.61
C ALA A 147 8.32 6.21 13.80
N PRO A 148 8.80 6.46 12.55
CA PRO A 148 9.34 5.41 11.70
C PRO A 148 10.63 4.83 12.30
N VAL A 149 10.80 3.51 12.20
CA VAL A 149 11.94 2.79 12.79
C VAL A 149 12.88 2.25 11.71
N ASP A 150 12.33 1.76 10.60
CA ASP A 150 13.14 1.20 9.52
C ASP A 150 13.47 2.24 8.42
N PRO A 151 14.53 2.04 7.63
CA PRO A 151 14.92 2.97 6.57
C PRO A 151 13.81 3.26 5.55
N TYR A 152 12.95 2.28 5.26
CA TYR A 152 11.81 2.49 4.35
C TYR A 152 10.76 3.42 4.97
N GLY A 153 10.38 3.17 6.22
CA GLY A 153 9.45 4.06 6.95
C GLY A 153 9.99 5.48 7.07
N ILE A 154 11.29 5.64 7.35
CA ILE A 154 11.97 6.94 7.40
C ILE A 154 11.88 7.65 6.05
N SER A 155 12.22 6.96 4.94
CA SER A 155 12.14 7.57 3.60
C SER A 155 10.72 7.96 3.19
N LYS A 156 9.71 7.18 3.60
CA LYS A 156 8.31 7.54 3.34
C LYS A 156 7.87 8.76 4.16
N PHE A 157 8.28 8.85 5.41
CA PHE A 157 8.02 10.01 6.27
C PHE A 157 8.67 11.29 5.73
N GLU A 158 9.95 11.22 5.33
CA GLU A 158 10.66 12.37 4.74
C GLU A 158 9.97 12.84 3.45
N ALA A 159 9.46 11.92 2.62
CA ALA A 159 8.68 12.25 1.43
C ALA A 159 7.34 12.92 1.79
N GLU A 160 6.59 12.41 2.78
CA GLU A 160 5.35 13.04 3.24
C GLU A 160 5.57 14.48 3.68
N ASP A 161 6.60 14.74 4.50
CA ASP A 161 6.93 16.05 5.00
C ASP A 161 7.30 17.03 3.87
N ALA A 162 8.11 16.57 2.91
CA ALA A 162 8.47 17.37 1.73
C ALA A 162 7.24 17.71 0.85
N LEU A 163 6.35 16.73 0.63
CA LEU A 163 5.13 16.93 -0.16
C LEU A 163 4.12 17.86 0.52
N LEU A 164 3.96 17.78 1.83
CA LEU A 164 3.08 18.70 2.57
C LEU A 164 3.60 20.14 2.58
N ARG A 165 4.92 20.34 2.65
CA ARG A 165 5.51 21.69 2.48
C ARG A 165 5.26 22.23 1.08
N LEU A 166 5.47 21.41 0.06
CA LEU A 166 5.21 21.80 -1.34
C LEU A 166 3.73 22.16 -1.55
N ALA A 167 2.81 21.41 -0.95
CA ALA A 167 1.37 21.73 -0.99
C ALA A 167 1.08 23.13 -0.43
N TYR A 168 1.70 23.48 0.71
CA TYR A 168 1.55 24.80 1.32
C TYR A 168 2.12 25.93 0.44
N GLU A 169 3.26 25.68 -0.21
CA GLU A 169 3.94 26.67 -1.04
C GLU A 169 3.26 26.91 -2.40
N THR A 170 2.69 25.86 -2.99
CA THR A 170 2.17 25.90 -4.37
C THR A 170 0.65 25.96 -4.46
N GLY A 171 -0.05 25.58 -3.39
CA GLY A 171 -1.51 25.41 -3.39
C GLY A 171 -2.01 24.13 -4.07
N MET A 172 -1.11 23.24 -4.56
CA MET A 172 -1.50 21.92 -5.06
C MET A 172 -2.02 21.07 -3.89
N GLU A 173 -3.16 20.42 -4.08
CA GLU A 173 -3.71 19.53 -3.07
C GLU A 173 -2.88 18.25 -2.94
N VAL A 174 -2.42 17.92 -1.74
CA VAL A 174 -1.71 16.67 -1.46
C VAL A 174 -2.56 15.77 -0.59
N VAL A 175 -2.71 14.51 -1.01
CA VAL A 175 -3.39 13.46 -0.24
C VAL A 175 -2.40 12.37 0.08
N ILE A 176 -2.28 12.00 1.34
CA ILE A 176 -1.40 10.92 1.81
C ILE A 176 -2.27 9.75 2.24
N ILE A 177 -1.97 8.55 1.74
CA ILE A 177 -2.61 7.31 2.17
C ILE A 177 -1.53 6.41 2.77
N ARG A 178 -1.72 5.98 4.03
CA ARG A 178 -0.82 5.06 4.74
C ARG A 178 -1.47 3.67 4.86
N PRO A 179 -1.28 2.77 3.89
CA PRO A 179 -1.80 1.41 4.00
C PRO A 179 -0.97 0.57 4.98
N PRO A 180 -1.60 -0.36 5.73
CA PRO A 180 -0.93 -1.48 6.36
C PRO A 180 -0.52 -2.52 5.31
N LEU A 181 -0.36 -3.79 5.71
CA LEU A 181 -0.06 -4.84 4.74
C LEU A 181 -1.23 -5.04 3.77
N VAL A 182 -0.96 -4.81 2.49
CA VAL A 182 -1.93 -4.99 1.40
C VAL A 182 -1.92 -6.45 0.94
N TYR A 183 -3.11 -7.04 0.75
CA TYR A 183 -3.27 -8.39 0.22
C TYR A 183 -4.33 -8.43 -0.88
N GLY A 184 -4.26 -9.42 -1.76
CA GLY A 184 -5.15 -9.55 -2.91
C GLY A 184 -4.54 -10.40 -4.02
N PRO A 185 -5.19 -10.54 -5.16
CA PRO A 185 -4.64 -11.21 -6.35
C PRO A 185 -3.26 -10.66 -6.71
N GLY A 186 -2.29 -11.55 -6.91
CA GLY A 186 -0.91 -11.13 -7.20
C GLY A 186 -0.02 -10.85 -6.01
N VAL A 187 -0.51 -11.01 -4.78
CA VAL A 187 0.29 -10.78 -3.57
C VAL A 187 1.52 -11.69 -3.53
N LYS A 188 2.64 -11.10 -3.11
CA LYS A 188 3.94 -11.78 -3.01
C LYS A 188 4.38 -11.94 -1.55
N ALA A 189 5.60 -12.42 -1.36
CA ALA A 189 6.28 -12.50 -0.07
C ALA A 189 5.48 -13.26 1.01
N ASN A 190 5.11 -12.62 2.12
CA ASN A 190 4.56 -13.29 3.30
C ASN A 190 3.24 -14.02 3.04
N PHE A 191 2.28 -13.39 2.36
CA PHE A 191 1.01 -14.04 2.02
C PHE A 191 1.21 -15.25 1.10
N HIS A 192 2.03 -15.08 0.07
CA HIS A 192 2.38 -16.18 -0.83
C HIS A 192 3.01 -17.35 -0.06
N SER A 193 3.95 -17.07 0.85
CA SER A 193 4.58 -18.09 1.68
C SER A 193 3.59 -18.78 2.61
N MET A 194 2.67 -18.04 3.23
CA MET A 194 1.63 -18.61 4.09
C MET A 194 0.71 -19.56 3.31
N MET A 195 0.22 -19.15 2.15
CA MET A 195 -0.62 -20.00 1.29
C MET A 195 0.13 -21.26 0.84
N HIS A 196 1.41 -21.12 0.47
CA HIS A 196 2.24 -22.26 0.08
C HIS A 196 2.44 -23.28 1.23
N TRP A 197 2.64 -22.80 2.48
CA TRP A 197 2.74 -23.68 3.65
C TRP A 197 1.41 -24.40 3.95
N LEU A 198 0.29 -23.70 3.80
CA LEU A 198 -1.04 -24.30 3.98
C LEU A 198 -1.30 -25.41 2.95
N LEU A 199 -0.97 -25.19 1.66
CA LEU A 199 -1.11 -26.22 0.61
C LEU A 199 -0.24 -27.45 0.86
N LYS A 200 0.94 -27.30 1.48
CA LYS A 200 1.79 -28.43 1.86
C LYS A 200 1.23 -29.25 3.02
N GLY A 201 0.17 -28.79 3.68
CA GLY A 201 -0.43 -29.47 4.83
C GLY A 201 0.51 -29.64 6.03
N ILE A 202 1.58 -28.85 6.11
CA ILE A 202 2.59 -28.90 7.18
C ILE A 202 1.98 -28.33 8.45
N PRO A 203 2.11 -29.01 9.62
CA PRO A 203 1.71 -28.42 10.89
C PRO A 203 2.52 -27.16 11.20
N LEU A 204 1.81 -26.03 11.41
CA LEU A 204 2.44 -24.74 11.71
C LEU A 204 2.33 -24.43 13.20
N PRO A 205 3.43 -24.05 13.88
CA PRO A 205 3.43 -23.75 15.31
C PRO A 205 2.84 -22.35 15.60
N LEU A 206 1.72 -21.98 14.96
CA LEU A 206 1.12 -20.65 14.97
C LEU A 206 -0.33 -20.65 15.50
N GLY A 207 -0.70 -21.72 16.25
CA GLY A 207 -2.07 -21.89 16.74
C GLY A 207 -2.44 -21.11 18.01
N ALA A 208 -1.47 -20.43 18.64
CA ALA A 208 -1.70 -19.67 19.88
C ALA A 208 -1.22 -18.21 19.77
N ILE A 209 -1.34 -17.60 18.60
CA ILE A 209 -0.99 -16.20 18.39
C ILE A 209 -2.27 -15.36 18.39
N HIS A 210 -2.44 -14.57 19.45
CA HIS A 210 -3.61 -13.71 19.70
C HIS A 210 -3.31 -12.22 19.50
N ASN A 211 -2.36 -11.90 18.63
CA ASN A 211 -2.08 -10.54 18.23
C ASN A 211 -3.26 -9.96 17.43
N LYS A 212 -3.26 -8.65 17.20
CA LYS A 212 -4.25 -7.99 16.36
C LYS A 212 -3.54 -7.20 15.26
N ARG A 213 -3.90 -7.48 14.02
CA ARG A 213 -3.30 -6.82 12.86
C ARG A 213 -4.38 -6.37 11.91
N SER A 214 -4.27 -5.12 11.52
CA SER A 214 -5.04 -4.59 10.41
C SER A 214 -4.36 -4.94 9.09
N PHE A 215 -5.19 -5.21 8.12
CA PHE A 215 -4.83 -5.45 6.73
C PHE A 215 -5.70 -4.57 5.83
N VAL A 216 -5.32 -4.44 4.58
CA VAL A 216 -6.18 -3.82 3.58
C VAL A 216 -6.20 -4.69 2.31
N ALA A 217 -7.39 -5.04 1.87
CA ALA A 217 -7.58 -5.72 0.60
C ALA A 217 -7.20 -4.78 -0.55
N LEU A 218 -6.61 -5.34 -1.60
CA LEU A 218 -6.22 -4.61 -2.79
C LEU A 218 -7.39 -3.83 -3.41
N ASP A 219 -8.56 -4.48 -3.48
CA ASP A 219 -9.79 -3.86 -3.99
C ASP A 219 -10.21 -2.66 -3.12
N ASN A 220 -10.12 -2.78 -1.79
CA ASN A 220 -10.47 -1.71 -0.86
C ASN A 220 -9.47 -0.53 -0.95
N LEU A 221 -8.18 -0.82 -1.10
CA LEU A 221 -7.17 0.23 -1.30
C LEU A 221 -7.37 0.96 -2.63
N VAL A 222 -7.65 0.24 -3.71
CA VAL A 222 -7.95 0.82 -5.02
C VAL A 222 -9.17 1.73 -4.95
N ASP A 223 -10.24 1.29 -4.30
CA ASP A 223 -11.47 2.07 -4.13
C ASP A 223 -11.24 3.34 -3.29
N LEU A 224 -10.46 3.24 -2.20
CA LEU A 224 -10.07 4.41 -1.40
C LEU A 224 -9.25 5.42 -2.22
N ILE A 225 -8.29 4.96 -3.03
CA ILE A 225 -7.49 5.84 -3.89
C ILE A 225 -8.42 6.57 -4.88
N ILE A 226 -9.34 5.85 -5.51
CA ILE A 226 -10.31 6.43 -6.45
C ILE A 226 -11.21 7.46 -5.76
N THR A 227 -11.70 7.14 -4.58
CA THR A 227 -12.48 8.09 -3.76
C THR A 227 -11.69 9.38 -3.50
N CYS A 228 -10.39 9.26 -3.19
CA CYS A 228 -9.52 10.40 -2.92
C CYS A 228 -9.22 11.26 -4.16
N ILE A 229 -9.46 10.77 -5.39
CA ILE A 229 -9.23 11.56 -6.62
C ILE A 229 -10.12 12.80 -6.64
N ASP A 230 -11.39 12.65 -6.29
CA ASP A 230 -12.39 13.71 -6.45
C ASP A 230 -12.97 14.25 -5.15
N HIS A 231 -12.92 13.47 -4.08
CA HIS A 231 -13.59 13.85 -2.85
C HIS A 231 -13.00 15.18 -2.30
N PRO A 232 -13.82 16.23 -2.07
CA PRO A 232 -13.30 17.55 -1.66
C PRO A 232 -12.63 17.51 -0.29
N ALA A 233 -13.15 16.70 0.66
CA ALA A 233 -12.56 16.57 1.98
C ALA A 233 -11.24 15.77 2.00
N ALA A 234 -10.79 15.23 0.86
CA ALA A 234 -9.49 14.55 0.78
C ALA A 234 -8.31 15.53 0.67
N ALA A 235 -8.55 16.78 0.24
CA ALA A 235 -7.51 17.76 0.01
C ALA A 235 -6.66 18.01 1.28
N ASN A 236 -5.35 17.87 1.15
CA ASN A 236 -4.37 18.11 2.22
C ASN A 236 -4.60 17.25 3.49
N GLN A 237 -5.09 16.03 3.29
CA GLN A 237 -5.33 15.07 4.38
C GLN A 237 -4.41 13.86 4.32
N THR A 238 -4.16 13.29 5.50
CA THR A 238 -3.57 11.97 5.67
C THR A 238 -4.64 10.99 6.11
N PHE A 239 -4.73 9.86 5.41
CA PHE A 239 -5.66 8.77 5.70
C PHE A 239 -4.94 7.48 6.01
N LEU A 240 -5.47 6.71 6.97
CA LEU A 240 -5.10 5.32 7.15
C LEU A 240 -6.06 4.45 6.35
N ALA A 241 -5.52 3.44 5.67
CA ALA A 241 -6.31 2.44 4.96
C ALA A 241 -6.46 1.17 5.80
N GLY A 242 -7.58 0.47 5.67
CA GLY A 242 -7.81 -0.80 6.36
C GLY A 242 -9.16 -1.40 5.97
N ASP A 243 -9.34 -2.68 6.26
CA ASP A 243 -10.59 -3.39 5.98
C ASP A 243 -11.65 -3.22 7.09
N GLY A 244 -11.31 -2.47 8.16
CA GLY A 244 -12.20 -2.30 9.32
C GLY A 244 -12.29 -3.51 10.24
N GLU A 245 -11.55 -4.57 9.96
CA GLU A 245 -11.49 -5.81 10.74
C GLU A 245 -10.03 -6.20 11.02
N ASP A 246 -9.71 -6.40 12.30
CA ASP A 246 -8.39 -6.87 12.73
C ASP A 246 -8.38 -8.37 12.91
N MET A 247 -7.34 -9.03 12.44
CA MET A 247 -7.15 -10.46 12.59
C MET A 247 -5.87 -10.80 13.34
N SER A 248 -5.90 -11.87 14.12
CA SER A 248 -4.66 -12.48 14.62
C SER A 248 -3.98 -13.27 13.49
N THR A 249 -2.69 -13.55 13.66
CA THR A 249 -1.97 -14.43 12.72
C THR A 249 -2.60 -15.82 12.66
N THR A 250 -3.07 -16.36 13.79
CA THR A 250 -3.80 -17.63 13.85
C THR A 250 -5.09 -17.56 13.04
N GLU A 251 -5.89 -16.52 13.23
CA GLU A 251 -7.15 -16.33 12.53
C GLU A 251 -6.96 -16.14 11.02
N LEU A 252 -5.98 -15.32 10.61
CA LEU A 252 -5.64 -15.15 9.21
C LEU A 252 -5.31 -16.50 8.54
N LEU A 253 -4.51 -17.36 9.19
CA LEU A 253 -4.17 -18.68 8.63
C LEU A 253 -5.40 -19.58 8.54
N LEU A 254 -6.30 -19.56 9.51
CA LEU A 254 -7.55 -20.33 9.46
C LEU A 254 -8.46 -19.86 8.31
N ARG A 255 -8.64 -18.55 8.15
CA ARG A 255 -9.44 -17.98 7.05
C ARG A 255 -8.80 -18.23 5.69
N LEU A 256 -7.46 -18.12 5.56
CA LEU A 256 -6.74 -18.48 4.34
C LEU A 256 -6.91 -19.96 3.99
N GLY A 257 -6.83 -20.86 4.98
CA GLY A 257 -7.09 -22.28 4.76
C GLY A 257 -8.50 -22.54 4.26
N LYS A 258 -9.50 -21.89 4.85
CA LYS A 258 -10.88 -21.95 4.36
C LYS A 258 -11.02 -21.42 2.93
N ALA A 259 -10.32 -20.33 2.60
CA ALA A 259 -10.32 -19.76 1.26
C ALA A 259 -9.64 -20.66 0.21
N LEU A 260 -8.65 -21.46 0.62
CA LEU A 260 -7.95 -22.45 -0.20
C LEU A 260 -8.66 -23.83 -0.26
N ASP A 261 -9.77 -23.97 0.47
CA ASP A 261 -10.45 -25.28 0.69
C ASP A 261 -9.52 -26.36 1.25
N MET A 262 -8.64 -25.98 2.19
CA MET A 262 -7.62 -26.86 2.77
C MET A 262 -7.73 -26.93 4.29
N PRO A 263 -7.58 -28.15 4.89
CA PRO A 263 -7.55 -28.30 6.33
C PRO A 263 -6.29 -27.67 6.92
N VAL A 264 -6.44 -26.78 7.88
CA VAL A 264 -5.33 -26.08 8.54
C VAL A 264 -4.90 -26.83 9.80
N LYS A 265 -3.62 -27.19 9.88
CA LYS A 265 -3.02 -27.85 11.03
C LYS A 265 -2.19 -26.83 11.83
N LEU A 266 -2.80 -26.18 12.81
CA LEU A 266 -2.11 -25.24 13.70
C LEU A 266 -1.82 -25.89 15.05
N VAL A 267 -0.54 -25.89 15.43
CA VAL A 267 -0.10 -26.36 16.75
C VAL A 267 -0.04 -25.16 17.69
N PRO A 268 -0.70 -25.21 18.85
CA PRO A 268 -0.68 -24.11 19.81
C PRO A 268 0.67 -24.07 20.55
N VAL A 269 1.60 -23.26 20.05
CA VAL A 269 2.90 -23.03 20.69
C VAL A 269 2.89 -21.65 21.35
N PRO A 270 3.26 -21.55 22.66
CA PRO A 270 3.34 -20.26 23.34
C PRO A 270 4.30 -19.29 22.65
N ILE A 271 3.92 -18.00 22.61
CA ILE A 271 4.68 -16.95 21.88
C ILE A 271 6.14 -16.86 22.36
N TRP A 272 6.41 -17.07 23.66
CA TRP A 272 7.77 -17.01 24.19
C TRP A 272 8.67 -18.13 23.59
N MET A 273 8.12 -19.34 23.36
CA MET A 273 8.86 -20.43 22.71
C MET A 273 9.14 -20.12 21.24
N LEU A 274 8.17 -19.51 20.53
CA LEU A 274 8.38 -19.06 19.14
C LEU A 274 9.48 -18.01 19.06
N ARG A 275 9.49 -17.05 19.99
CA ARG A 275 10.54 -16.02 20.06
C ARG A 275 11.90 -16.60 20.37
N ALA A 276 11.99 -17.52 21.33
CA ALA A 276 13.24 -18.18 21.67
C ALA A 276 13.78 -19.01 20.48
N GLY A 277 12.94 -19.83 19.83
CA GLY A 277 13.32 -20.58 18.65
C GLY A 277 13.75 -19.71 17.48
N ALA A 278 13.05 -18.60 17.23
CA ALA A 278 13.42 -17.65 16.20
C ALA A 278 14.75 -16.93 16.52
N ALA A 279 15.03 -16.64 17.79
CA ALA A 279 16.29 -16.07 18.23
C ALA A 279 17.47 -17.01 17.97
N LEU A 280 17.32 -18.29 18.31
CA LEU A 280 18.33 -19.33 18.05
C LEU A 280 18.62 -19.51 16.55
N LEU A 281 17.62 -19.29 15.69
CA LEU A 281 17.75 -19.41 14.23
C LEU A 281 18.13 -18.08 13.54
N GLY A 282 18.42 -17.02 14.27
CA GLY A 282 18.69 -15.69 13.70
C GLY A 282 17.50 -15.06 12.97
N ARG A 283 16.26 -15.50 13.25
CA ARG A 283 15.04 -15.06 12.58
C ARG A 283 14.13 -14.19 13.47
N GLN A 284 14.70 -13.40 14.34
CA GLN A 284 13.97 -12.56 15.30
C GLN A 284 12.97 -11.63 14.61
N TYR A 285 13.36 -11.02 13.50
CA TYR A 285 12.49 -10.14 12.72
C TYR A 285 11.21 -10.83 12.22
N MET A 286 11.32 -12.09 11.78
CA MET A 286 10.15 -12.88 11.39
C MET A 286 9.19 -13.11 12.56
N SER A 287 9.71 -13.45 13.74
CA SER A 287 8.87 -13.69 14.91
C SER A 287 8.16 -12.41 15.38
N GLN A 288 8.84 -11.28 15.33
CA GLN A 288 8.22 -9.98 15.64
C GLN A 288 7.05 -9.68 14.70
N ARG A 289 7.23 -9.85 13.40
CA ARG A 289 6.18 -9.61 12.41
C ARG A 289 4.97 -10.54 12.56
N LEU A 290 5.17 -11.78 13.00
CA LEU A 290 4.09 -12.75 13.19
C LEU A 290 3.39 -12.61 14.54
N CYS A 291 4.10 -12.17 15.58
CA CYS A 291 3.58 -12.15 16.93
C CYS A 291 3.16 -10.77 17.45
N ASN A 292 3.64 -9.68 16.85
CA ASN A 292 3.29 -8.34 17.30
C ASN A 292 1.99 -7.84 16.68
N SER A 293 1.26 -7.01 17.42
CA SER A 293 0.09 -6.30 16.92
C SER A 293 0.49 -5.08 16.10
N LEU A 294 -0.31 -4.77 15.09
CA LEU A 294 -0.27 -3.53 14.35
C LEU A 294 -1.69 -3.20 13.89
N GLN A 295 -2.34 -2.30 14.59
CA GLN A 295 -3.73 -1.93 14.35
C GLN A 295 -3.80 -0.50 13.80
N VAL A 296 -4.74 -0.24 12.92
CA VAL A 296 -5.03 1.09 12.38
C VAL A 296 -6.49 1.45 12.65
N ASP A 297 -6.71 2.70 13.02
CA ASP A 297 -8.04 3.29 13.12
C ASP A 297 -8.35 4.04 11.82
N ILE A 298 -9.37 3.59 11.11
CA ILE A 298 -9.84 4.19 9.86
C ILE A 298 -11.04 5.13 10.07
N SER A 299 -11.41 5.45 11.31
CA SER A 299 -12.60 6.29 11.62
C SER A 299 -12.55 7.62 10.89
N LYS A 300 -11.42 8.32 10.91
CA LYS A 300 -11.23 9.56 10.12
C LYS A 300 -11.49 9.36 8.64
N THR A 301 -10.98 8.27 8.06
CA THR A 301 -11.17 7.95 6.63
C THR A 301 -12.65 7.74 6.32
N CYS A 302 -13.35 6.99 7.18
CA CYS A 302 -14.78 6.74 7.05
C CYS A 302 -15.62 8.03 7.21
N GLU A 303 -15.33 8.82 8.24
CA GLU A 303 -16.11 10.01 8.57
C GLU A 303 -15.94 11.14 7.56
N LEU A 304 -14.70 11.46 7.19
CA LEU A 304 -14.43 12.57 6.26
C LEU A 304 -14.83 12.26 4.82
N LEU A 305 -14.63 11.01 4.39
CA LEU A 305 -14.90 10.62 3.00
C LEU A 305 -16.26 9.94 2.82
N GLY A 306 -16.99 9.65 3.89
CA GLY A 306 -18.17 8.79 3.81
C GLY A 306 -17.84 7.41 3.23
N TRP A 307 -16.58 6.98 3.36
CA TRP A 307 -16.06 5.76 2.74
C TRP A 307 -16.07 4.60 3.73
N HIS A 308 -16.47 3.43 3.23
CA HIS A 308 -16.35 2.18 3.94
C HIS A 308 -15.74 1.13 3.01
N PRO A 309 -14.90 0.20 3.52
CA PRO A 309 -14.32 -0.85 2.71
C PRO A 309 -15.41 -1.64 1.96
N PRO A 310 -15.45 -1.61 0.61
CA PRO A 310 -16.55 -2.23 -0.14
C PRO A 310 -16.48 -3.76 -0.20
N VAL A 311 -15.30 -4.34 0.04
CA VAL A 311 -15.09 -5.80 -0.04
C VAL A 311 -14.79 -6.34 1.34
N SER A 312 -15.50 -7.41 1.73
CA SER A 312 -15.25 -8.10 3.01
C SER A 312 -13.90 -8.81 3.01
N VAL A 313 -13.32 -9.01 4.20
CA VAL A 313 -12.06 -9.75 4.37
C VAL A 313 -12.18 -11.17 3.77
N ASP A 314 -13.27 -11.87 4.02
CA ASP A 314 -13.45 -13.24 3.53
C ASP A 314 -13.54 -13.30 2.01
N ASP A 315 -14.20 -12.34 1.35
CA ASP A 315 -14.27 -12.29 -0.11
C ASP A 315 -12.93 -11.92 -0.74
N ALA A 316 -12.20 -11.00 -0.13
CA ALA A 316 -10.86 -10.63 -0.56
C ALA A 316 -9.86 -11.79 -0.42
N LEU A 317 -9.95 -12.56 0.68
CA LEU A 317 -9.14 -13.77 0.87
C LEU A 317 -9.48 -14.86 -0.14
N LYS A 318 -10.77 -15.06 -0.48
CA LYS A 318 -11.19 -16.00 -1.54
C LYS A 318 -10.61 -15.59 -2.90
N LYS A 319 -10.69 -14.32 -3.28
CA LYS A 319 -10.09 -13.82 -4.53
C LYS A 319 -8.57 -14.04 -4.55
N THR A 320 -7.91 -13.77 -3.41
CA THR A 320 -6.46 -13.98 -3.26
C THR A 320 -6.08 -15.44 -3.43
N ALA A 321 -6.81 -16.34 -2.79
CA ALA A 321 -6.60 -17.79 -2.88
C ALA A 321 -6.86 -18.32 -4.29
N ALA A 322 -7.92 -17.87 -4.96
CA ALA A 322 -8.25 -18.25 -6.32
C ALA A 322 -7.14 -17.88 -7.32
N ASP A 323 -6.61 -16.65 -7.25
CA ASP A 323 -5.46 -16.21 -8.07
C ASP A 323 -4.21 -17.05 -7.78
N PHE A 324 -3.95 -17.35 -6.50
CA PHE A 324 -2.80 -18.15 -6.11
C PHE A 324 -2.84 -19.58 -6.67
N LEU A 325 -4.02 -20.21 -6.71
CA LEU A 325 -4.20 -21.57 -7.23
C LEU A 325 -4.12 -21.65 -8.77
N GLN A 326 -4.29 -20.53 -9.48
CA GLN A 326 -4.20 -20.46 -10.94
C GLN A 326 -2.77 -20.24 -11.46
N ARG A 327 -1.83 -19.94 -10.59
CA ARG A 327 -0.40 -19.72 -10.90
C ARG A 327 0.44 -20.96 -10.71
#